data_e8d94ac937fab811853a9724b08a0844
#
_entry.id   e8d94ac937fab811853a9724b08a0844
#
_cell.length_a   1.000
_cell.length_b   1.000
_cell.length_c   1.000
_cell.angle_alpha   90.00
_cell.angle_beta   90.00
_cell.angle_gamma   90.00
#
_symmetry.space_group_name_H-M   'P 1'
#
loop_
_entity.id
_entity.type
_entity.pdbx_description
1 polymer ?
#
loop_
_entity_poly.entity_id
_entity_poly.type
_entity_poly.pdbx_seq_one_letter_code
_entity_poly.pdbx_strand_id
1 'polypeptide(L)'
;MEYEKYIEQGLNGEAPLKLILCGNVESTKNDKVGVVSVVFATNDKNLAEKKIHELTASNPNNYYMVYSVPLNVDLTELTHYPSIAITKDDLE
;
A
#
# COMPACT_ATOMS: atom_id res chain seq x y z
N MET A 1 -2.38 -6.69 -15.43
CA MET A 1 -1.11 -6.04 -15.04
C MET A 1 -0.61 -6.61 -13.73
N GLU A 2 0.69 -6.63 -13.56
CA GLU A 2 1.30 -7.17 -12.35
C GLU A 2 0.84 -6.45 -11.08
N TYR A 3 0.60 -5.14 -11.18
CA TYR A 3 0.13 -4.34 -10.06
C TYR A 3 -1.19 -4.86 -9.47
N GLU A 4 -2.12 -5.21 -10.33
CA GLU A 4 -3.41 -5.75 -9.92
C GLU A 4 -3.26 -7.11 -9.23
N LYS A 5 -2.32 -7.93 -9.68
CA LYS A 5 -2.03 -9.21 -9.05
C LYS A 5 -1.48 -9.04 -7.65
N TYR A 6 -0.62 -8.06 -7.43
CA TYR A 6 -0.09 -7.78 -6.10
C TYR A 6 -1.19 -7.33 -5.15
N ILE A 7 -2.13 -6.53 -5.63
CA ILE A 7 -3.28 -6.13 -4.81
C ILE A 7 -4.13 -7.34 -4.45
N GLU A 8 -4.42 -8.22 -5.41
CA GLU A 8 -5.17 -9.43 -5.15
C GLU A 8 -4.46 -10.35 -4.15
N GLN A 9 -3.16 -10.51 -4.29
CA GLN A 9 -2.36 -11.31 -3.35
C GLN A 9 -2.45 -10.75 -1.94
N GLY A 10 -2.38 -9.44 -1.81
CA GLY A 10 -2.51 -8.79 -0.51
C GLY A 10 -3.88 -9.00 0.11
N LEU A 11 -4.94 -8.86 -0.70
CA LEU A 11 -6.31 -9.06 -0.23
C LEU A 11 -6.60 -10.51 0.14
N ASN A 12 -6.01 -11.46 -0.57
CA ASN A 12 -6.27 -12.89 -0.37
C ASN A 12 -5.34 -13.54 0.65
N GLY A 13 -4.42 -12.81 1.24
CA GLY A 13 -3.55 -13.33 2.28
C GLY A 13 -4.33 -13.84 3.48
N GLU A 14 -3.81 -14.89 4.13
CA GLU A 14 -4.49 -15.52 5.26
C GLU A 14 -4.45 -14.70 6.54
N ALA A 15 -3.47 -13.83 6.68
CA ALA A 15 -3.34 -13.01 7.88
C ALA A 15 -4.55 -12.08 8.04
N PRO A 16 -4.97 -11.80 9.28
CA PRO A 16 -6.27 -11.15 9.51
C PRO A 16 -6.32 -9.67 9.17
N LEU A 17 -5.24 -8.94 9.36
CA LEU A 17 -5.27 -7.49 9.20
C LEU A 17 -4.87 -7.09 7.79
N LYS A 18 -5.73 -6.33 7.12
CA LYS A 18 -5.45 -5.77 5.79
C LYS A 18 -5.01 -4.32 5.96
N LEU A 19 -3.82 -4.01 5.45
CA LEU A 19 -3.31 -2.65 5.44
C LEU A 19 -3.26 -2.13 4.01
N ILE A 20 -3.76 -0.92 3.80
CA ILE A 20 -3.60 -0.23 2.52
C ILE A 20 -2.56 0.85 2.70
N LEU A 21 -1.50 0.77 1.92
CA LEU A 21 -0.42 1.74 1.90
C LEU A 21 -0.54 2.62 0.65
N CYS A 22 -0.21 3.89 0.82
CA CYS A 22 -0.17 4.85 -0.27
C CYS A 22 1.26 5.34 -0.41
N GLY A 23 1.78 5.28 -1.64
CA GLY A 23 3.05 5.91 -1.99
C GLY A 23 2.78 7.06 -2.95
N ASN A 24 3.27 8.22 -2.63
CA ASN A 24 3.13 9.37 -3.52
C ASN A 24 4.38 10.24 -3.47
N VAL A 25 4.51 11.08 -4.50
CA VAL A 25 5.62 12.03 -4.58
C VAL A 25 5.08 13.42 -4.30
N GLU A 26 5.68 14.09 -3.34
CA GLU A 26 5.33 15.46 -3.00
C GLU A 26 6.45 16.40 -3.39
N SER A 27 6.08 17.56 -3.95
CA SER A 27 7.05 18.59 -4.31
C SER A 27 7.28 19.51 -3.11
N THR A 28 8.54 19.65 -2.75
CA THR A 28 8.94 20.64 -1.75
C THR A 28 9.45 21.87 -2.49
N LYS A 29 9.83 22.90 -1.73
CA LYS A 29 10.29 24.18 -2.30
C LYS A 29 11.44 23.98 -3.31
N ASN A 30 12.35 23.08 -3.03
CA ASN A 30 13.56 22.89 -3.84
C ASN A 30 13.76 21.47 -4.35
N ASP A 31 12.84 20.54 -4.02
CA ASP A 31 13.07 19.13 -4.34
C ASP A 31 11.75 18.35 -4.33
N LYS A 32 11.85 17.06 -4.57
CA LYS A 32 10.73 16.13 -4.49
C LYS A 32 11.03 15.08 -3.44
N VAL A 33 10.03 14.69 -2.69
CA VAL A 33 10.15 13.65 -1.67
C VAL A 33 9.12 12.56 -1.90
N GLY A 34 9.51 11.32 -1.64
CA GLY A 34 8.58 10.20 -1.64
C GLY A 34 7.98 10.06 -0.26
N VAL A 35 6.66 9.93 -0.19
CA VAL A 35 5.94 9.74 1.06
C VAL A 35 5.21 8.41 1.02
N VAL A 36 5.38 7.60 2.06
CA VAL A 36 4.66 6.33 2.21
C VAL A 36 3.81 6.42 3.47
N SER A 37 2.54 6.11 3.32
CA SER A 37 1.59 6.23 4.42
C SER A 37 0.70 4.99 4.49
N VAL A 38 0.31 4.60 5.70
CA VAL A 38 -0.78 3.64 5.88
C VAL A 38 -2.06 4.46 5.92
N VAL A 39 -2.92 4.25 4.94
CA VAL A 39 -4.12 5.09 4.79
C VAL A 39 -5.40 4.39 5.22
N PHE A 40 -5.36 3.08 5.40
CA PHE A 40 -6.52 2.32 5.86
C PHE A 40 -6.08 0.99 6.47
N ALA A 41 -6.78 0.56 7.50
CA ALA A 41 -6.52 -0.73 8.15
C ALA A 41 -7.86 -1.35 8.53
N THR A 42 -8.04 -2.62 8.19
CA THR A 42 -9.28 -3.34 8.50
C THR A 42 -9.00 -4.83 8.54
N ASN A 43 -9.83 -5.57 9.28
CA ASN A 43 -9.80 -7.03 9.23
C ASN A 43 -10.86 -7.61 8.29
N ASP A 44 -11.56 -6.75 7.56
CA ASP A 44 -12.61 -7.15 6.62
C ASP A 44 -12.06 -7.03 5.19
N LYS A 45 -11.87 -8.19 4.54
CA LYS A 45 -11.36 -8.26 3.17
C LYS A 45 -12.23 -7.46 2.19
N ASN A 46 -13.55 -7.57 2.31
CA ASN A 46 -14.47 -6.92 1.38
C ASN A 46 -14.40 -5.40 1.52
N LEU A 47 -14.25 -4.93 2.74
CA LEU A 47 -14.10 -3.50 3.00
C LEU A 47 -12.78 -2.98 2.47
N ALA A 48 -11.69 -3.75 2.64
CA ALA A 48 -10.39 -3.39 2.10
C ALA A 48 -10.43 -3.28 0.57
N GLU A 49 -11.06 -4.25 -0.08
CA GLU A 49 -11.21 -4.26 -1.53
C GLU A 49 -11.98 -3.04 -2.03
N LYS A 50 -13.10 -2.73 -1.39
CA LYS A 50 -13.89 -1.55 -1.73
C LYS A 50 -13.07 -0.28 -1.57
N LYS A 51 -12.31 -0.18 -0.48
CA LYS A 51 -11.52 1.02 -0.19
C LYS A 51 -10.38 1.22 -1.18
N ILE A 52 -9.67 0.15 -1.56
CA ILE A 52 -8.57 0.29 -2.52
C ILE A 52 -9.10 0.76 -3.89
N HIS A 53 -10.28 0.30 -4.28
CA HIS A 53 -10.90 0.76 -5.52
C HIS A 53 -11.31 2.23 -5.45
N GLU A 54 -11.87 2.67 -4.33
CA GLU A 54 -12.23 4.07 -4.13
C GLU A 54 -10.99 4.98 -4.16
N LEU A 55 -9.94 4.59 -3.47
CA LEU A 55 -8.71 5.38 -3.41
C LEU A 55 -8.04 5.48 -4.78
N THR A 56 -7.98 4.38 -5.50
CA THR A 56 -7.36 4.35 -6.84
C THR A 56 -8.14 5.22 -7.81
N ALA A 57 -9.46 5.19 -7.74
CA ALA A 57 -10.31 6.01 -8.61
C ALA A 57 -10.19 7.51 -8.30
N SER A 58 -10.08 7.85 -7.00
CA SER A 58 -9.99 9.25 -6.57
C SER A 58 -8.60 9.85 -6.78
N ASN A 59 -7.57 9.03 -6.72
CA ASN A 59 -6.17 9.49 -6.78
C ASN A 59 -5.35 8.61 -7.74
N PRO A 60 -5.62 8.67 -9.05
CA PRO A 60 -5.00 7.75 -10.00
C PRO A 60 -3.48 7.93 -10.15
N ASN A 61 -2.93 9.04 -9.68
CA ASN A 61 -1.50 9.30 -9.75
C ASN A 61 -0.72 8.77 -8.55
N ASN A 62 -1.41 8.30 -7.52
CA ASN A 62 -0.76 7.72 -6.35
C ASN A 62 -0.60 6.21 -6.53
N TYR A 63 0.33 5.64 -5.79
CA TYR A 63 0.54 4.19 -5.77
C TYR A 63 -0.13 3.62 -4.54
N TYR A 64 -0.90 2.56 -4.71
CA TYR A 64 -1.57 1.88 -3.59
C TYR A 64 -1.19 0.42 -3.56
N MET A 65 -1.03 -0.12 -2.38
CA MET A 65 -0.70 -1.51 -2.17
C MET A 65 -1.46 -2.04 -0.95
N VAL A 66 -1.83 -3.32 -1.00
CA VAL A 66 -2.52 -3.98 0.09
C VAL A 66 -1.63 -5.09 0.63
N TYR A 67 -1.54 -5.18 1.96
CA TYR A 67 -0.84 -6.25 2.63
C TYR A 67 -1.73 -6.90 3.67
N SER A 68 -1.65 -8.22 3.77
CA SER A 68 -2.26 -8.97 4.87
C SER A 68 -1.17 -9.27 5.88
N VAL A 69 -1.37 -8.87 7.12
CA VAL A 69 -0.35 -9.00 8.15
C VAL A 69 -0.93 -9.61 9.42
N PRO A 70 -0.12 -10.37 10.18
CA PRO A 70 -0.54 -10.87 11.48
C PRO A 70 -0.54 -9.74 12.51
N LEU A 71 -1.29 -9.95 13.59
CA LEU A 71 -1.31 -9.01 14.71
C LEU A 71 -0.21 -9.35 15.70
N ASN A 72 0.26 -8.33 16.41
CA ASN A 72 1.15 -8.49 17.57
C ASN A 72 2.50 -9.14 17.25
N VAL A 73 3.00 -8.95 16.03
CA VAL A 73 4.32 -9.41 15.63
C VAL A 73 5.10 -8.26 15.00
N ASP A 74 6.41 -8.39 15.01
CA ASP A 74 7.28 -7.45 14.33
C ASP A 74 7.21 -7.72 12.83
N LEU A 75 6.62 -6.80 12.08
CA LEU A 75 6.40 -6.98 10.64
C LEU A 75 7.70 -7.06 9.85
N THR A 76 8.80 -6.49 10.37
CA THR A 76 10.09 -6.55 9.70
C THR A 76 10.71 -7.93 9.71
N GLU A 77 10.22 -8.83 10.55
CA GLU A 77 10.67 -10.23 10.60
C GLU A 77 9.97 -11.11 9.56
N LEU A 78 8.95 -10.59 8.89
CA LEU A 78 8.26 -11.34 7.84
C LEU A 78 9.14 -11.43 6.59
N THR A 79 8.95 -12.48 5.81
CA THR A 79 9.67 -12.66 4.54
C THR A 79 9.37 -11.48 3.60
N HIS A 80 8.10 -11.05 3.58
CA HIS A 80 7.68 -9.88 2.82
C HIS A 80 6.86 -8.97 3.73
N TYR A 81 7.49 -7.93 4.27
CA TYR A 81 6.77 -6.99 5.12
C TYR A 81 6.24 -5.80 4.31
N PRO A 82 5.20 -5.12 4.84
CA PRO A 82 4.55 -4.03 4.10
C PRO A 82 5.52 -2.90 3.77
N SER A 83 5.73 -2.67 2.49
CA SER A 83 6.62 -1.61 2.05
C SER A 83 6.28 -1.18 0.62
N ILE A 84 6.68 0.03 0.28
CA ILE A 84 6.61 0.55 -1.08
C ILE A 84 8.00 1.10 -1.41
N ALA A 85 8.58 0.63 -2.50
CA ALA A 85 9.86 1.15 -2.96
C ALA A 85 9.64 2.42 -3.77
N ILE A 86 10.27 3.50 -3.36
CA ILE A 86 10.26 4.75 -4.12
C ILE A 86 11.65 4.94 -4.67
N THR A 87 11.76 4.89 -6.00
CA THR A 87 13.05 4.99 -6.67
C THR A 87 13.30 6.43 -7.13
N LYS A 88 14.51 6.67 -7.58
CA LYS A 88 14.88 7.97 -8.16
C LYS A 88 13.97 8.31 -9.34
N ASP A 89 13.62 7.31 -10.15
CA ASP A 89 12.75 7.53 -11.30
C ASP A 89 11.34 8.01 -10.88
N ASP A 90 10.85 7.53 -9.75
CA ASP A 90 9.56 7.97 -9.21
C ASP A 90 9.58 9.42 -8.78
N LEU A 91 10.75 9.93 -8.39
CA LEU A 91 10.92 11.31 -7.94
C LEU A 91 11.11 12.29 -9.11
N GLU A 92 11.42 11.79 -10.26
CA GLU A 92 11.56 12.59 -11.47
C GLU A 92 10.22 12.73 -12.20
#